data_900b962c1e48eb33bb601385fc48e7b4
#
_entry.id   900b962c1e48eb33bb601385fc48e7b4
#
_cell.length_a   1.000
_cell.length_b   1.000
_cell.length_c   1.000
_cell.angle_alpha   90.00
_cell.angle_beta   90.00
_cell.angle_gamma   90.00
#
_symmetry.space_group_name_H-M   'P 1'
#
loop_
_entity.id
_entity.type
_entity.pdbx_description
1 polymer ?
#
loop_
_entity_poly.entity_id
_entity_poly.type
_entity_poly.pdbx_seq_one_letter_code
_entity_poly.pdbx_strand_id
1 'polypeptide(L)'
;MIQDPHKYLAANVVDWWHQSGRKTLPWQINPSKYKTWISEIMLQQTQVATVESYFIQFIQRFPEVTELASSSLDEVLSLWSGLGYYARARNIHRSARIIVNQHHSELPSDYESLLTLPGIGKSTAGAILSLSGIEPKPILDANVKRVLSRFFGVKGWSGESKVSKELWELSAKSLPIDNFEIYTQGIMDLGATVCLPKNPNCSNCPIVNKCYSYLNLSLIHI
;
A
#
# COMPACT_ATOMS: atom_id res chain seq x y z
N MET A 1 -27.15 -12.11 15.94
CA MET A 1 -26.12 -11.10 16.36
C MET A 1 -25.65 -10.35 15.11
N ILE A 2 -25.76 -9.04 15.12
CA ILE A 2 -25.25 -8.21 14.01
C ILE A 2 -23.72 -8.28 14.10
N GLN A 3 -23.10 -9.00 13.17
CA GLN A 3 -21.65 -9.10 13.11
C GLN A 3 -21.05 -7.72 12.83
N ASP A 4 -20.07 -7.29 13.63
CA ASP A 4 -19.32 -6.04 13.46
C ASP A 4 -18.82 -5.91 12.01
N PRO A 5 -19.17 -4.82 11.29
CA PRO A 5 -18.81 -4.64 9.90
C PRO A 5 -17.28 -4.58 9.69
N HIS A 6 -16.51 -4.10 10.66
CA HIS A 6 -15.06 -4.07 10.58
C HIS A 6 -14.45 -5.47 10.62
N LYS A 7 -14.89 -6.29 11.57
CA LYS A 7 -14.47 -7.69 11.66
C LYS A 7 -14.91 -8.50 10.45
N TYR A 8 -16.12 -8.23 9.93
CA TYR A 8 -16.61 -8.86 8.71
C TYR A 8 -15.72 -8.51 7.51
N LEU A 9 -15.40 -7.24 7.33
CA LEU A 9 -14.49 -6.77 6.25
C LEU A 9 -13.15 -7.49 6.36
N ALA A 10 -12.52 -7.44 7.54
CA ALA A 10 -11.19 -8.01 7.74
C ALA A 10 -11.16 -9.52 7.44
N ALA A 11 -12.07 -10.30 8.03
CA ALA A 11 -12.10 -11.76 7.84
C ALA A 11 -12.30 -12.13 6.37
N ASN A 12 -13.28 -11.51 5.68
CA ASN A 12 -13.56 -11.86 4.28
C ASN A 12 -12.44 -11.42 3.32
N VAL A 13 -11.73 -10.33 3.61
CA VAL A 13 -10.56 -9.90 2.81
C VAL A 13 -9.39 -10.86 2.98
N VAL A 14 -9.11 -11.31 4.21
CA VAL A 14 -8.07 -12.30 4.51
C VAL A 14 -8.38 -13.63 3.81
N ASP A 15 -9.59 -14.16 3.98
CA ASP A 15 -10.02 -15.43 3.38
C ASP A 15 -9.95 -15.37 1.84
N TRP A 16 -10.43 -14.27 1.25
CA TRP A 16 -10.36 -14.05 -0.19
C TRP A 16 -8.93 -13.96 -0.69
N TRP A 17 -8.04 -13.28 0.04
CA TRP A 17 -6.65 -13.14 -0.39
C TRP A 17 -5.92 -14.48 -0.43
N HIS A 18 -6.22 -15.38 0.51
CA HIS A 18 -5.68 -16.75 0.47
C HIS A 18 -6.04 -17.51 -0.80
N GLN A 19 -7.22 -17.25 -1.37
CA GLN A 19 -7.73 -17.92 -2.57
C GLN A 19 -7.36 -17.20 -3.86
N SER A 20 -7.44 -15.87 -3.88
CA SER A 20 -7.45 -15.06 -5.10
C SER A 20 -6.49 -13.87 -5.08
N GLY A 21 -5.78 -13.61 -3.98
CA GLY A 21 -4.82 -12.52 -3.87
C GLY A 21 -3.58 -12.73 -4.74
N ARG A 22 -2.93 -11.65 -5.12
CA ARG A 22 -1.68 -11.67 -5.87
C ARG A 22 -0.54 -12.10 -4.94
N LYS A 23 0.18 -13.16 -5.32
CA LYS A 23 1.25 -13.76 -4.50
C LYS A 23 2.59 -13.85 -5.22
N THR A 24 2.62 -13.48 -6.49
CA THR A 24 3.76 -13.67 -7.38
C THR A 24 4.40 -12.37 -7.84
N LEU A 25 4.04 -11.25 -7.22
CA LEU A 25 4.66 -9.97 -7.54
C LEU A 25 6.13 -9.98 -7.12
N PRO A 26 7.05 -9.40 -7.89
CA PRO A 26 8.49 -9.49 -7.64
C PRO A 26 8.92 -9.09 -6.22
N TRP A 27 8.25 -8.12 -5.63
CA TRP A 27 8.53 -7.65 -4.26
C TRP A 27 7.95 -8.55 -3.16
N GLN A 28 7.09 -9.51 -3.52
CA GLN A 28 6.56 -10.53 -2.60
C GLN A 28 7.43 -11.79 -2.56
N ILE A 29 8.40 -11.90 -3.50
CA ILE A 29 9.34 -13.02 -3.55
C ILE A 29 10.54 -12.69 -2.65
N ASN A 30 10.73 -13.48 -1.59
CA ASN A 30 11.73 -13.20 -0.55
C ASN A 30 11.64 -11.76 -0.04
N PRO A 31 10.51 -11.39 0.61
CA PRO A 31 10.22 -10.02 1.02
C PRO A 31 11.23 -9.54 2.07
N SER A 32 11.52 -8.25 2.03
CA SER A 32 12.27 -7.55 3.07
C SER A 32 11.72 -6.14 3.23
N LYS A 33 11.99 -5.49 4.37
CA LYS A 33 11.59 -4.07 4.59
C LYS A 33 12.08 -3.18 3.45
N TYR A 34 13.32 -3.40 2.99
CA TYR A 34 13.90 -2.66 1.89
C TYR A 34 13.12 -2.84 0.58
N LYS A 35 12.84 -4.08 0.19
CA LYS A 35 12.05 -4.38 -1.02
C LYS A 35 10.64 -3.81 -0.94
N THR A 36 10.00 -3.93 0.22
CA THR A 36 8.68 -3.36 0.48
C THR A 36 8.72 -1.83 0.33
N TRP A 37 9.69 -1.16 0.93
CA TRP A 37 9.85 0.28 0.77
C TRP A 37 10.03 0.70 -0.68
N ILE A 38 10.94 0.07 -1.43
CA ILE A 38 11.19 0.40 -2.84
C ILE A 38 9.92 0.20 -3.68
N SER A 39 9.23 -0.94 -3.53
CA SER A 39 8.01 -1.22 -4.29
C SER A 39 6.89 -0.24 -3.96
N GLU A 40 6.67 0.08 -2.68
CA GLU A 40 5.65 1.03 -2.25
C GLU A 40 5.88 2.44 -2.85
N ILE A 41 7.14 2.89 -2.90
CA ILE A 41 7.44 4.17 -3.56
C ILE A 41 7.27 4.10 -5.09
N MET A 42 7.68 2.99 -5.72
CA MET A 42 7.48 2.82 -7.17
C MET A 42 6.02 2.76 -7.57
N LEU A 43 5.17 2.17 -6.72
CA LEU A 43 3.73 2.03 -6.94
C LEU A 43 2.94 3.32 -6.72
N GLN A 44 3.53 4.36 -6.12
CA GLN A 44 2.86 5.66 -6.00
C GLN A 44 2.50 6.20 -7.39
N GLN A 45 1.21 6.27 -7.70
CA GLN A 45 0.65 6.78 -8.97
C GLN A 45 1.16 6.04 -10.23
N THR A 46 1.63 4.79 -10.09
CA THR A 46 2.10 3.96 -11.20
C THR A 46 1.46 2.57 -11.11
N GLN A 47 1.08 2.02 -12.26
CA GLN A 47 0.45 0.69 -12.34
C GLN A 47 1.45 -0.42 -12.07
N VAL A 48 0.98 -1.51 -11.45
CA VAL A 48 1.77 -2.71 -11.12
C VAL A 48 2.52 -3.25 -12.32
N ALA A 49 1.85 -3.47 -13.45
CA ALA A 49 2.46 -4.01 -14.67
C ALA A 49 3.64 -3.17 -15.19
N THR A 50 3.63 -1.85 -14.95
CA THR A 50 4.76 -0.99 -15.28
C THR A 50 5.89 -1.14 -14.26
N VAL A 51 5.56 -1.23 -12.97
CA VAL A 51 6.55 -1.26 -11.88
C VAL A 51 7.36 -2.56 -11.86
N GLU A 52 6.79 -3.70 -12.25
CA GLU A 52 7.44 -5.01 -12.13
C GLU A 52 8.83 -5.06 -12.76
N SER A 53 8.97 -4.63 -14.01
CA SER A 53 10.25 -4.63 -14.72
C SER A 53 11.27 -3.64 -14.12
N TYR A 54 10.81 -2.47 -13.70
CA TYR A 54 11.66 -1.46 -13.04
C TYR A 54 12.14 -1.93 -11.68
N PHE A 55 11.27 -2.54 -10.90
CA PHE A 55 11.64 -3.08 -9.59
C PHE A 55 12.71 -4.15 -9.69
N ILE A 56 12.55 -5.10 -10.63
CA ILE A 56 13.54 -6.18 -10.83
C ILE A 56 14.91 -5.58 -11.17
N GLN A 57 14.98 -4.67 -12.13
CA GLN A 57 16.24 -4.01 -12.53
C GLN A 57 16.85 -3.20 -11.39
N PHE A 58 16.02 -2.48 -10.64
CA PHE A 58 16.45 -1.64 -9.52
C PHE A 58 17.04 -2.48 -8.38
N ILE A 59 16.37 -3.57 -7.98
CA ILE A 59 16.84 -4.46 -6.91
C ILE A 59 18.06 -5.27 -7.37
N GLN A 60 18.16 -5.62 -8.66
CA GLN A 60 19.36 -6.27 -9.18
C GLN A 60 20.58 -5.36 -9.07
N ARG A 61 20.42 -4.06 -9.31
CA ARG A 61 21.53 -3.08 -9.24
C ARG A 61 21.80 -2.61 -7.82
N PHE A 62 20.75 -2.46 -7.02
CA PHE A 62 20.81 -2.01 -5.63
C PHE A 62 20.12 -3.04 -4.73
N PRO A 63 20.77 -4.18 -4.44
CA PRO A 63 20.17 -5.25 -3.63
C PRO A 63 19.90 -4.83 -2.19
N GLU A 64 20.67 -3.88 -1.67
CA GLU A 64 20.54 -3.35 -0.32
C GLU A 64 20.62 -1.81 -0.30
N VAL A 65 20.27 -1.23 0.85
CA VAL A 65 20.25 0.22 1.02
C VAL A 65 21.63 0.87 0.92
N THR A 66 22.69 0.14 1.23
CA THR A 66 24.08 0.60 1.20
C THR A 66 24.57 0.88 -0.22
N GLU A 67 24.26 -0.02 -1.16
CA GLU A 67 24.58 0.18 -2.58
C GLU A 67 23.81 1.37 -3.14
N LEU A 68 22.53 1.49 -2.78
CA LEU A 68 21.70 2.61 -3.20
C LEU A 68 22.24 3.95 -2.65
N ALA A 69 22.63 3.98 -1.36
CA ALA A 69 23.14 5.19 -0.72
C ALA A 69 24.50 5.65 -1.29
N SER A 70 25.35 4.70 -1.70
CA SER A 70 26.68 4.95 -2.26
C SER A 70 26.68 5.30 -3.75
N SER A 71 25.57 5.01 -4.45
CA SER A 71 25.44 5.31 -5.89
C SER A 71 25.33 6.81 -6.16
N SER A 72 25.58 7.20 -7.42
CA SER A 72 25.28 8.56 -7.86
C SER A 72 23.78 8.76 -8.07
N LEU A 73 23.29 9.99 -7.89
CA LEU A 73 21.89 10.31 -8.20
C LEU A 73 21.57 10.06 -9.68
N ASP A 74 22.50 10.32 -10.58
CA ASP A 74 22.31 10.12 -12.02
C ASP A 74 22.11 8.64 -12.36
N GLU A 75 22.80 7.73 -11.67
CA GLU A 75 22.60 6.30 -11.83
C GLU A 75 21.19 5.86 -11.38
N VAL A 76 20.73 6.37 -10.23
CA VAL A 76 19.37 6.12 -9.75
C VAL A 76 18.32 6.67 -10.73
N LEU A 77 18.52 7.89 -11.24
CA LEU A 77 17.62 8.51 -12.21
C LEU A 77 17.60 7.77 -13.56
N SER A 78 18.74 7.22 -13.99
CA SER A 78 18.84 6.40 -15.20
C SER A 78 17.96 5.15 -15.12
N LEU A 79 18.04 4.40 -14.00
CA LEU A 79 17.19 3.22 -13.75
C LEU A 79 15.72 3.58 -13.56
N TRP A 80 15.42 4.82 -13.22
CA TRP A 80 14.04 5.32 -13.07
C TRP A 80 13.45 5.90 -14.36
N SER A 81 14.27 6.02 -15.40
CA SER A 81 13.87 6.67 -16.65
C SER A 81 12.69 5.96 -17.30
N GLY A 82 11.62 6.70 -17.59
CA GLY A 82 10.36 6.16 -18.12
C GLY A 82 9.30 5.86 -17.05
N LEU A 83 9.65 5.69 -15.77
CA LEU A 83 8.66 5.43 -14.70
C LEU A 83 7.89 6.70 -14.28
N GLY A 84 8.43 7.90 -14.56
CA GLY A 84 7.82 9.18 -14.21
C GLY A 84 7.95 9.56 -12.73
N TYR A 85 7.47 10.76 -12.40
CA TYR A 85 7.49 11.26 -11.01
C TYR A 85 8.88 11.18 -10.37
N TYR A 86 9.89 11.73 -11.01
CA TYR A 86 11.31 11.64 -10.63
C TYR A 86 11.65 12.14 -9.22
N ALA A 87 10.76 12.93 -8.60
CA ALA A 87 10.90 13.30 -7.20
C ALA A 87 10.94 12.07 -6.28
N ARG A 88 10.27 10.97 -6.64
CA ARG A 88 10.30 9.70 -5.90
C ARG A 88 11.71 9.10 -5.89
N ALA A 89 12.36 9.05 -7.06
CA ALA A 89 13.73 8.56 -7.18
C ALA A 89 14.72 9.39 -6.34
N ARG A 90 14.61 10.72 -6.42
CA ARG A 90 15.42 11.62 -5.58
C ARG A 90 15.19 11.40 -4.08
N ASN A 91 13.94 11.20 -3.68
CA ASN A 91 13.58 10.94 -2.30
C ASN A 91 14.11 9.58 -1.82
N ILE A 92 13.99 8.52 -2.63
CA ILE A 92 14.56 7.20 -2.30
C ILE A 92 16.07 7.31 -2.07
N HIS A 93 16.81 7.93 -2.99
CA HIS A 93 18.25 8.10 -2.87
C HIS A 93 18.63 8.92 -1.62
N ARG A 94 17.93 10.04 -1.38
CA ARG A 94 18.13 10.84 -0.17
C ARG A 94 17.85 10.06 1.11
N SER A 95 16.76 9.31 1.13
CA SER A 95 16.38 8.47 2.28
C SER A 95 17.38 7.34 2.50
N ALA A 96 17.90 6.69 1.46
CA ALA A 96 18.94 5.69 1.58
C ALA A 96 20.18 6.22 2.30
N ARG A 97 20.63 7.44 1.95
CA ARG A 97 21.76 8.10 2.62
C ARG A 97 21.46 8.42 4.08
N ILE A 98 20.24 8.85 4.40
CA ILE A 98 19.81 9.06 5.80
C ILE A 98 19.84 7.74 6.58
N ILE A 99 19.31 6.65 5.99
CA ILE A 99 19.26 5.34 6.62
C ILE A 99 20.67 4.82 6.92
N VAL A 100 21.60 4.94 5.98
CA VAL A 100 22.98 4.53 6.20
C VAL A 100 23.66 5.35 7.30
N ASN A 101 23.48 6.67 7.29
CA ASN A 101 24.18 7.56 8.21
C ASN A 101 23.59 7.63 9.61
N GLN A 102 22.26 7.41 9.76
CA GLN A 102 21.53 7.66 11.02
C GLN A 102 20.83 6.44 11.59
N HIS A 103 20.67 5.37 10.79
CA HIS A 103 19.92 4.17 11.18
C HIS A 103 20.71 2.88 10.95
N HIS A 104 22.06 2.94 11.05
CA HIS A 104 22.95 1.77 10.97
C HIS A 104 22.75 0.89 9.72
N SER A 105 22.42 1.52 8.60
CA SER A 105 22.09 0.83 7.33
C SER A 105 20.86 -0.07 7.38
N GLU A 106 20.00 0.09 8.38
CA GLU A 106 18.73 -0.64 8.47
C GLU A 106 17.55 0.30 8.35
N LEU A 107 16.55 -0.07 7.52
CA LEU A 107 15.29 0.68 7.44
C LEU A 107 14.61 0.69 8.82
N PRO A 108 14.23 1.88 9.36
CA PRO A 108 13.55 1.96 10.66
C PRO A 108 12.37 1.01 10.79
N SER A 109 12.19 0.46 11.98
CA SER A 109 11.07 -0.44 12.31
C SER A 109 10.01 0.22 13.17
N ASP A 110 10.06 1.54 13.31
CA ASP A 110 9.06 2.35 14.01
C ASP A 110 8.44 3.41 13.09
N TYR A 111 7.18 3.72 13.36
CA TYR A 111 6.37 4.58 12.50
C TYR A 111 6.89 6.01 12.41
N GLU A 112 7.30 6.59 13.53
CA GLU A 112 7.73 7.98 13.59
C GLU A 112 9.05 8.20 12.85
N SER A 113 10.02 7.31 13.03
CA SER A 113 11.28 7.36 12.28
C SER A 113 11.05 7.20 10.77
N LEU A 114 10.15 6.32 10.33
CA LEU A 114 9.80 6.19 8.91
C LEU A 114 9.22 7.49 8.34
N LEU A 115 8.39 8.21 9.09
CA LEU A 115 7.80 9.48 8.66
C LEU A 115 8.83 10.61 8.46
N THR A 116 10.02 10.51 9.06
CA THR A 116 11.09 11.49 8.86
C THR A 116 11.79 11.34 7.51
N LEU A 117 11.66 10.18 6.88
CA LEU A 117 12.33 9.87 5.62
C LEU A 117 11.63 10.54 4.42
N PRO A 118 12.37 11.24 3.55
CA PRO A 118 11.82 11.88 2.37
C PRO A 118 10.98 10.93 1.49
N GLY A 119 9.76 11.33 1.17
CA GLY A 119 8.85 10.56 0.32
C GLY A 119 8.04 9.48 1.03
N ILE A 120 8.23 9.27 2.33
CA ILE A 120 7.44 8.35 3.15
C ILE A 120 6.36 9.14 3.89
N GLY A 121 5.11 8.98 3.44
CA GLY A 121 3.94 9.51 4.12
C GLY A 121 3.27 8.46 5.01
N LYS A 122 2.20 8.85 5.71
CA LYS A 122 1.45 7.99 6.65
C LYS A 122 1.09 6.63 6.06
N SER A 123 0.54 6.59 4.85
CA SER A 123 0.13 5.32 4.21
C SER A 123 1.32 4.45 3.86
N THR A 124 2.40 5.04 3.33
CA THR A 124 3.62 4.31 2.97
C THR A 124 4.32 3.75 4.21
N ALA A 125 4.43 4.53 5.29
CA ALA A 125 4.98 4.05 6.57
C ALA A 125 4.15 2.88 7.12
N GLY A 126 2.82 3.01 7.09
CA GLY A 126 1.90 1.94 7.49
C GLY A 126 2.06 0.68 6.65
N ALA A 127 2.18 0.82 5.32
CA ALA A 127 2.40 -0.31 4.42
C ALA A 127 3.74 -1.02 4.69
N ILE A 128 4.82 -0.27 4.87
CA ILE A 128 6.14 -0.84 5.20
C ILE A 128 6.06 -1.69 6.47
N LEU A 129 5.48 -1.16 7.55
CA LEU A 129 5.39 -1.88 8.82
C LEU A 129 4.47 -3.08 8.75
N SER A 130 3.28 -2.91 8.18
CA SER A 130 2.28 -3.99 8.10
C SER A 130 2.72 -5.10 7.15
N LEU A 131 3.16 -4.78 5.93
CA LEU A 131 3.58 -5.79 4.95
C LEU A 131 4.87 -6.52 5.35
N SER A 132 5.67 -5.92 6.22
CA SER A 132 6.88 -6.56 6.77
C SER A 132 6.64 -7.34 8.07
N GLY A 133 5.39 -7.46 8.52
CA GLY A 133 5.03 -8.21 9.72
C GLY A 133 5.55 -7.61 11.04
N ILE A 134 5.85 -6.30 11.06
CA ILE A 134 6.46 -5.65 12.22
C ILE A 134 5.38 -5.18 13.20
N GLU A 135 4.43 -4.39 12.68
CA GLU A 135 3.40 -3.79 13.48
C GLU A 135 2.14 -3.51 12.64
N PRO A 136 0.93 -3.81 13.14
CA PRO A 136 -0.29 -3.44 12.44
C PRO A 136 -0.45 -1.92 12.40
N LYS A 137 -0.29 -1.34 11.21
CA LYS A 137 -0.54 0.09 10.95
C LYS A 137 -1.54 0.26 9.82
N PRO A 138 -2.53 1.14 9.98
CA PRO A 138 -3.50 1.39 8.92
C PRO A 138 -2.84 2.03 7.70
N ILE A 139 -3.41 1.74 6.54
CA ILE A 139 -3.02 2.34 5.26
C ILE A 139 -4.23 3.01 4.61
N LEU A 140 -3.98 4.01 3.77
CA LEU A 140 -5.04 4.69 3.06
C LEU A 140 -4.56 5.20 1.70
N ASP A 141 -4.23 4.26 0.81
CA ASP A 141 -3.95 4.54 -0.60
C ASP A 141 -5.25 4.75 -1.41
N ALA A 142 -5.14 4.99 -2.71
CA ALA A 142 -6.30 5.21 -3.57
C ALA A 142 -7.24 3.99 -3.66
N ASN A 143 -6.69 2.78 -3.61
CA ASN A 143 -7.45 1.53 -3.64
C ASN A 143 -8.23 1.33 -2.34
N VAL A 144 -7.55 1.47 -1.21
CA VAL A 144 -8.14 1.34 0.13
C VAL A 144 -9.20 2.41 0.37
N LYS A 145 -8.94 3.67 0.00
CA LYS A 145 -9.96 4.75 0.04
C LYS A 145 -11.23 4.33 -0.68
N ARG A 146 -11.12 3.83 -1.88
CA ARG A 146 -12.26 3.41 -2.71
C ARG A 146 -13.02 2.25 -2.10
N VAL A 147 -12.31 1.22 -1.62
CA VAL A 147 -12.93 0.05 -0.97
C VAL A 147 -13.71 0.49 0.27
N LEU A 148 -13.06 1.23 1.17
CA LEU A 148 -13.68 1.69 2.42
C LEU A 148 -14.85 2.64 2.16
N SER A 149 -14.72 3.61 1.25
CA SER A 149 -15.81 4.52 0.92
C SER A 149 -17.03 3.78 0.41
N ARG A 150 -16.85 2.80 -0.48
CA ARG A 150 -17.97 2.02 -1.02
C ARG A 150 -18.56 1.05 -0.01
N PHE A 151 -17.72 0.41 0.78
CA PHE A 151 -18.17 -0.57 1.77
C PHE A 151 -18.97 0.09 2.89
N PHE A 152 -18.46 1.19 3.45
CA PHE A 152 -19.12 1.91 4.55
C PHE A 152 -20.10 3.00 4.11
N GLY A 153 -20.16 3.33 2.83
CA GLY A 153 -21.04 4.37 2.31
C GLY A 153 -20.61 5.80 2.63
N VAL A 154 -19.29 6.03 2.77
CA VAL A 154 -18.75 7.37 3.05
C VAL A 154 -19.02 8.30 1.87
N LYS A 155 -19.67 9.44 2.13
CA LYS A 155 -20.03 10.43 1.13
C LYS A 155 -19.02 11.58 1.09
N GLY A 156 -18.86 12.18 -0.08
CA GLY A 156 -17.95 13.30 -0.30
C GLY A 156 -16.65 12.89 -0.99
N TRP A 157 -15.86 13.89 -1.32
CA TRP A 157 -14.60 13.67 -1.99
C TRP A 157 -13.50 13.26 -0.99
N SER A 158 -12.83 12.16 -1.25
CA SER A 158 -11.79 11.58 -0.36
C SER A 158 -10.55 12.47 -0.15
N GLY A 159 -10.41 13.56 -0.90
CA GLY A 159 -9.41 14.62 -0.69
C GLY A 159 -9.81 15.66 0.34
N GLU A 160 -11.08 15.76 0.72
CA GLU A 160 -11.50 16.64 1.80
C GLU A 160 -10.99 16.17 3.15
N SER A 161 -10.52 17.10 3.96
CA SER A 161 -9.91 16.81 5.25
C SER A 161 -10.79 15.98 6.18
N LYS A 162 -12.10 16.32 6.24
CA LYS A 162 -13.10 15.60 7.04
C LYS A 162 -13.30 14.17 6.55
N VAL A 163 -13.48 13.97 5.24
CA VAL A 163 -13.67 12.65 4.62
C VAL A 163 -12.41 11.80 4.75
N SER A 164 -11.25 12.41 4.54
CA SER A 164 -9.96 11.73 4.72
C SER A 164 -9.76 11.26 6.16
N LYS A 165 -10.12 12.08 7.16
CA LYS A 165 -10.05 11.70 8.57
C LYS A 165 -10.95 10.51 8.87
N GLU A 166 -12.21 10.54 8.42
CA GLU A 166 -13.17 9.45 8.57
C GLU A 166 -12.63 8.14 7.96
N LEU A 167 -12.08 8.22 6.75
CA LEU A 167 -11.48 7.04 6.07
C LEU A 167 -10.28 6.47 6.82
N TRP A 168 -9.44 7.32 7.43
CA TRP A 168 -8.34 6.86 8.29
C TRP A 168 -8.86 6.14 9.54
N GLU A 169 -9.91 6.64 10.17
CA GLU A 169 -10.54 5.99 11.33
C GLU A 169 -11.14 4.64 10.94
N LEU A 170 -11.81 4.56 9.79
CA LEU A 170 -12.35 3.31 9.26
C LEU A 170 -11.24 2.30 8.93
N SER A 171 -10.15 2.76 8.32
CA SER A 171 -8.99 1.92 8.03
C SER A 171 -8.39 1.36 9.33
N ALA A 172 -8.20 2.19 10.34
CA ALA A 172 -7.65 1.77 11.63
C ALA A 172 -8.57 0.76 12.35
N LYS A 173 -9.90 1.00 12.37
CA LYS A 173 -10.87 0.09 12.99
C LYS A 173 -10.99 -1.25 12.26
N SER A 174 -10.75 -1.27 10.97
CA SER A 174 -10.87 -2.49 10.14
C SER A 174 -9.59 -3.31 10.09
N LEU A 175 -8.47 -2.78 10.57
CA LEU A 175 -7.20 -3.49 10.61
C LEU A 175 -7.23 -4.55 11.71
N PRO A 176 -7.09 -5.85 11.40
CA PRO A 176 -7.03 -6.89 12.42
C PRO A 176 -5.67 -6.91 13.13
N ILE A 177 -5.64 -7.50 14.32
CA ILE A 177 -4.38 -7.73 15.05
C ILE A 177 -3.65 -8.93 14.47
N ASP A 178 -4.38 -10.01 14.17
CA ASP A 178 -3.84 -11.21 13.54
C ASP A 178 -4.01 -11.16 12.02
N ASN A 179 -3.04 -11.66 11.27
CA ASN A 179 -3.03 -11.64 9.79
C ASN A 179 -3.10 -10.22 9.19
N PHE A 180 -2.58 -9.23 9.90
CA PHE A 180 -2.61 -7.84 9.41
C PHE A 180 -1.80 -7.64 8.13
N GLU A 181 -0.73 -8.42 7.91
CA GLU A 181 0.05 -8.42 6.66
C GLU A 181 -0.83 -8.85 5.48
N ILE A 182 -1.56 -9.96 5.68
CA ILE A 182 -2.46 -10.54 4.68
C ILE A 182 -3.62 -9.60 4.40
N TYR A 183 -4.21 -9.03 5.45
CA TYR A 183 -5.27 -8.03 5.30
C TYR A 183 -4.79 -6.80 4.54
N THR A 184 -3.61 -6.26 4.89
CA THR A 184 -3.05 -5.07 4.27
C THR A 184 -2.81 -5.29 2.78
N GLN A 185 -2.19 -6.40 2.40
CA GLN A 185 -2.04 -6.77 0.99
C GLN A 185 -3.40 -7.04 0.34
N GLY A 186 -4.28 -7.75 1.03
CA GLY A 186 -5.58 -8.15 0.52
C GLY A 186 -6.50 -6.97 0.20
N ILE A 187 -6.56 -5.96 1.05
CA ILE A 187 -7.43 -4.80 0.81
C ILE A 187 -6.90 -3.92 -0.35
N MET A 188 -5.59 -3.83 -0.54
CA MET A 188 -5.00 -3.20 -1.71
C MET A 188 -5.31 -3.98 -2.99
N ASP A 189 -5.14 -5.31 -2.96
CA ASP A 189 -5.43 -6.20 -4.08
C ASP A 189 -6.92 -6.17 -4.45
N LEU A 190 -7.80 -6.20 -3.46
CA LEU A 190 -9.24 -6.09 -3.67
C LEU A 190 -9.61 -4.79 -4.41
N GLY A 191 -9.00 -3.69 -4.01
CA GLY A 191 -9.16 -2.41 -4.71
C GLY A 191 -8.60 -2.42 -6.13
N ALA A 192 -7.46 -3.07 -6.33
CA ALA A 192 -6.78 -3.08 -7.62
C ALA A 192 -7.39 -4.04 -8.65
N THR A 193 -8.05 -5.13 -8.21
CA THR A 193 -8.49 -6.22 -9.11
C THR A 193 -10.00 -6.46 -9.16
N VAL A 194 -10.73 -6.13 -8.09
CA VAL A 194 -12.16 -6.40 -7.95
C VAL A 194 -12.97 -5.10 -7.82
N CYS A 195 -12.69 -4.29 -6.81
CA CYS A 195 -13.37 -3.03 -6.55
C CYS A 195 -12.79 -1.90 -7.43
N LEU A 196 -12.86 -2.06 -8.75
CA LEU A 196 -12.27 -1.15 -9.72
C LEU A 196 -12.94 0.24 -9.72
N PRO A 197 -12.23 1.31 -10.16
CA PRO A 197 -12.83 2.65 -10.28
C PRO A 197 -14.07 2.65 -11.17
N LYS A 198 -13.95 2.01 -12.35
CA LYS A 198 -15.05 1.83 -13.30
C LYS A 198 -15.39 0.34 -13.39
N ASN A 199 -16.67 0.02 -13.49
CA ASN A 199 -17.18 -1.35 -13.66
C ASN A 199 -16.60 -2.34 -12.63
N PRO A 200 -16.81 -2.12 -11.31
CA PRO A 200 -16.32 -3.03 -10.30
C PRO A 200 -16.95 -4.42 -10.46
N ASN A 201 -16.15 -5.47 -10.27
CA ASN A 201 -16.60 -6.86 -10.35
C ASN A 201 -17.25 -7.30 -9.02
N CYS A 202 -18.46 -6.77 -8.76
CA CYS A 202 -19.17 -7.00 -7.50
C CYS A 202 -19.62 -8.44 -7.32
N SER A 203 -19.84 -9.20 -8.40
CA SER A 203 -20.22 -10.62 -8.34
C SER A 203 -19.12 -11.50 -7.72
N ASN A 204 -17.86 -11.11 -7.85
CA ASN A 204 -16.69 -11.80 -7.29
C ASN A 204 -16.12 -11.10 -6.04
N CYS A 205 -16.86 -10.12 -5.48
CA CYS A 205 -16.37 -9.35 -4.35
C CYS A 205 -16.67 -10.07 -3.02
N PRO A 206 -15.67 -10.39 -2.18
CA PRO A 206 -15.86 -11.14 -0.94
C PRO A 206 -16.71 -10.41 0.10
N ILE A 207 -16.82 -9.08 -0.02
CA ILE A 207 -17.52 -8.24 0.94
C ILE A 207 -18.85 -7.69 0.41
N VAL A 208 -19.34 -8.19 -0.74
CA VAL A 208 -20.51 -7.68 -1.45
C VAL A 208 -21.78 -7.68 -0.57
N ASN A 209 -21.99 -8.72 0.23
CA ASN A 209 -23.21 -8.92 1.01
C ASN A 209 -23.46 -7.85 2.10
N LYS A 210 -22.40 -7.10 2.49
CA LYS A 210 -22.52 -5.98 3.44
C LYS A 210 -22.02 -4.66 2.86
N CYS A 211 -21.74 -4.63 1.55
CA CYS A 211 -21.27 -3.41 0.90
C CYS A 211 -22.39 -2.39 0.74
N TYR A 212 -22.29 -1.25 1.41
CA TYR A 212 -23.30 -0.20 1.35
C TYR A 212 -23.62 0.23 -0.09
N SER A 213 -22.59 0.48 -0.90
CA SER A 213 -22.78 0.95 -2.28
C SER A 213 -23.50 -0.07 -3.16
N TYR A 214 -23.22 -1.35 -2.99
CA TYR A 214 -23.89 -2.43 -3.72
C TYR A 214 -25.35 -2.57 -3.30
N LEU A 215 -25.62 -2.62 -1.98
CA LEU A 215 -26.96 -2.80 -1.43
C LEU A 215 -27.90 -1.62 -1.71
N ASN A 216 -27.34 -0.42 -1.85
CA ASN A 216 -28.11 0.79 -2.12
C ASN A 216 -28.06 1.25 -3.60
N LEU A 217 -27.56 0.38 -4.51
CA LEU A 217 -27.39 0.70 -5.92
C LEU A 217 -26.64 2.03 -6.16
N SER A 218 -25.79 2.39 -5.22
CA SER A 218 -25.00 3.63 -5.23
C SER A 218 -23.56 3.32 -5.50
N LEU A 219 -23.10 3.55 -6.71
CA LEU A 219 -21.67 3.58 -7.01
C LEU A 219 -21.12 4.93 -6.57
N ILE A 220 -20.55 4.99 -5.37
CA ILE A 220 -19.86 6.18 -4.90
C ILE A 220 -18.62 6.34 -5.76
N HIS A 221 -18.63 7.34 -6.63
CA HIS A 221 -17.47 7.74 -7.42
C HIS A 221 -16.51 8.52 -6.51
N ILE A 222 -15.26 8.11 -6.53
CA ILE A 222 -14.15 8.78 -5.85
C ILE A 222 -13.26 9.36 -6.93
#